data_f4f0c0373dd2c9405984e0133613e352
#
_entry.id   f4f0c0373dd2c9405984e0133613e352
#
_cell.length_a   1.000
_cell.length_b   1.000
_cell.length_c   1.000
_cell.angle_alpha   90.00
_cell.angle_beta   90.00
_cell.angle_gamma   90.00
#
_symmetry.space_group_name_H-M   'P 1'
#
loop_
_entity.id
_entity.type
_entity.pdbx_description
1 polymer ?
#
loop_
_entity_poly.entity_id
_entity_poly.type
_entity_poly.pdbx_seq_one_letter_code
_entity_poly.pdbx_strand_id
1 'polypeptide(L)'
;MGQKTIPALPQLPLRLHHHAFVIRDQEVNRRFFEDVLGLPLVATWCETVFNPEAQREIAYCHTFFGLADGGALAFFQFADDAMYGRTRAVEPPIGRFQHIALKVDRATFDELDRRVTAAGVARRITDHGYCLSLYVTSPDGLRVEFTVDPDDVDDINATRRANAHAELARWLSGDHAPNNTDRKPAAAAKT
;
A
#
# COMPACT_ATOMS: atom_id res chain seq x y z
N MET A 1 -22.64 31.94 13.12
CA MET A 1 -22.46 30.46 13.08
C MET A 1 -21.18 30.17 13.83
N GLY A 2 -21.27 29.56 15.03
CA GLY A 2 -20.08 29.21 15.81
C GLY A 2 -19.23 28.18 15.09
N GLN A 3 -17.95 28.46 14.95
CA GLN A 3 -16.97 27.55 14.35
C GLN A 3 -16.87 26.32 15.25
N LYS A 4 -17.34 25.15 14.76
CA LYS A 4 -17.21 23.89 15.48
C LYS A 4 -15.72 23.58 15.61
N THR A 5 -15.17 23.72 16.81
CA THR A 5 -13.77 23.36 17.08
C THR A 5 -13.64 21.83 16.96
N ILE A 6 -12.95 21.35 15.93
CA ILE A 6 -12.66 19.92 15.78
C ILE A 6 -11.54 19.59 16.77
N PRO A 7 -11.73 18.63 17.70
CA PRO A 7 -10.68 18.21 18.63
C PRO A 7 -9.43 17.75 17.86
N ALA A 8 -8.24 18.04 18.38
CA ALA A 8 -6.99 17.53 17.82
C ALA A 8 -6.95 16.00 17.83
N LEU A 9 -6.16 15.40 16.93
CA LEU A 9 -5.89 13.97 16.99
C LEU A 9 -5.09 13.64 18.26
N PRO A 10 -5.24 12.45 18.85
CA PRO A 10 -4.42 12.01 20.00
C PRO A 10 -2.93 12.12 19.72
N GLN A 11 -2.54 11.77 18.48
CA GLN A 11 -1.19 11.95 17.96
C GLN A 11 -1.26 12.28 16.46
N LEU A 12 -0.36 13.10 15.98
CA LEU A 12 -0.21 13.34 14.55
C LEU A 12 0.43 12.12 13.87
N PRO A 13 0.18 11.91 12.54
CA PRO A 13 0.89 10.89 11.77
C PRO A 13 2.41 11.01 11.96
N LEU A 14 3.09 9.88 12.23
CA LEU A 14 4.50 9.88 12.61
C LEU A 14 5.43 10.18 11.43
N ARG A 15 5.10 9.63 10.25
CA ARG A 15 5.87 9.78 9.01
C ARG A 15 5.06 9.30 7.83
N LEU A 16 5.55 9.59 6.63
CA LEU A 16 5.06 8.93 5.43
C LEU A 16 5.46 7.45 5.49
N HIS A 17 4.50 6.53 5.48
CA HIS A 17 4.81 5.10 5.48
C HIS A 17 5.42 4.68 4.14
N HIS A 18 4.73 4.91 3.05
CA HIS A 18 5.24 4.76 1.69
C HIS A 18 4.44 5.61 0.71
N HIS A 19 5.04 5.88 -0.43
CA HIS A 19 4.37 6.48 -1.59
C HIS A 19 4.40 5.48 -2.74
N ALA A 20 3.25 5.10 -3.25
CA ALA A 20 3.13 4.05 -4.25
C ALA A 20 2.88 4.61 -5.65
N PHE A 21 3.66 4.13 -6.62
CA PHE A 21 3.53 4.46 -8.04
C PHE A 21 3.33 3.19 -8.87
N VAL A 22 2.62 3.31 -9.98
CA VAL A 22 2.55 2.24 -10.97
C VAL A 22 3.66 2.42 -12.00
N ILE A 23 4.42 1.34 -12.22
CA ILE A 23 5.53 1.30 -13.17
C ILE A 23 5.34 0.15 -14.15
N ARG A 24 6.11 0.17 -15.23
CA ARG A 24 6.03 -0.85 -16.27
C ARG A 24 6.97 -2.04 -16.03
N ASP A 25 8.16 -1.79 -15.46
CA ASP A 25 9.23 -2.78 -15.34
C ASP A 25 9.94 -2.64 -14.00
N GLN A 26 9.87 -3.68 -13.17
CA GLN A 26 10.48 -3.70 -11.84
C GLN A 26 12.01 -3.74 -11.89
N GLU A 27 12.61 -4.44 -12.88
CA GLU A 27 14.07 -4.51 -12.94
C GLU A 27 14.68 -3.18 -13.38
N VAL A 28 14.07 -2.50 -14.35
CA VAL A 28 14.49 -1.13 -14.74
C VAL A 28 14.40 -0.20 -13.54
N ASN A 29 13.32 -0.29 -12.78
CA ASN A 29 13.10 0.52 -11.58
C ASN A 29 14.10 0.17 -10.47
N ARG A 30 14.36 -1.12 -10.21
CA ARG A 30 15.33 -1.59 -9.22
C ARG A 30 16.73 -1.05 -9.55
N ARG A 31 17.20 -1.20 -10.80
CA ARG A 31 18.50 -0.66 -11.21
C ARG A 31 18.63 0.82 -10.96
N PHE A 32 17.57 1.59 -11.22
CA PHE A 32 17.61 3.01 -10.95
C PHE A 32 17.67 3.31 -9.45
N PHE A 33 16.75 2.77 -8.66
CA PHE A 33 16.65 3.11 -7.23
C PHE A 33 17.74 2.45 -6.39
N GLU A 34 18.08 1.19 -6.64
CA GLU A 34 19.10 0.48 -5.86
C GLU A 34 20.51 0.70 -6.40
N ASP A 35 20.77 0.40 -7.69
CA ASP A 35 22.14 0.41 -8.22
C ASP A 35 22.65 1.85 -8.48
N VAL A 36 21.78 2.77 -8.92
CA VAL A 36 22.16 4.17 -9.21
C VAL A 36 22.00 5.07 -7.99
N LEU A 37 20.82 5.07 -7.33
CA LEU A 37 20.56 5.96 -6.22
C LEU A 37 21.00 5.41 -4.86
N GLY A 38 21.29 4.11 -4.74
CA GLY A 38 21.71 3.48 -3.50
C GLY A 38 20.58 3.26 -2.48
N LEU A 39 19.31 3.34 -2.90
CA LEU A 39 18.17 3.04 -2.04
C LEU A 39 17.95 1.53 -2.00
N PRO A 40 18.14 0.84 -0.85
CA PRO A 40 18.06 -0.61 -0.81
C PRO A 40 16.65 -1.12 -1.08
N LEU A 41 16.53 -2.20 -1.85
CA LEU A 41 15.29 -2.98 -1.96
C LEU A 41 15.05 -3.68 -0.60
N VAL A 42 14.02 -3.27 0.13
CA VAL A 42 13.74 -3.76 1.49
C VAL A 42 12.57 -4.72 1.57
N ALA A 43 11.70 -4.73 0.56
CA ALA A 43 10.60 -5.70 0.48
C ALA A 43 10.12 -5.88 -0.96
N THR A 44 9.65 -7.09 -1.27
CA THR A 44 8.91 -7.42 -2.50
C THR A 44 7.71 -8.27 -2.13
N TRP A 45 6.52 -7.77 -2.45
CA TRP A 45 5.25 -8.46 -2.23
C TRP A 45 4.62 -8.82 -3.56
N CYS A 46 4.19 -10.06 -3.71
CA CYS A 46 3.43 -10.51 -4.86
C CYS A 46 2.05 -10.98 -4.40
N GLU A 47 1.01 -10.42 -5.01
CA GLU A 47 -0.37 -10.72 -4.64
C GLU A 47 -1.25 -10.90 -5.87
N THR A 48 -2.34 -11.64 -5.67
CA THR A 48 -3.45 -11.72 -6.62
C THR A 48 -4.71 -11.21 -5.92
N VAL A 49 -5.41 -10.26 -6.56
CA VAL A 49 -6.63 -9.67 -6.00
C VAL A 49 -7.71 -9.58 -7.05
N PHE A 50 -8.96 -9.83 -6.65
CA PHE A 50 -10.10 -9.58 -7.53
C PHE A 50 -10.26 -8.07 -7.77
N ASN A 51 -10.25 -7.67 -9.04
CA ASN A 51 -10.47 -6.28 -9.44
C ASN A 51 -11.92 -6.11 -9.93
N PRO A 52 -12.77 -5.37 -9.19
CA PRO A 52 -14.18 -5.19 -9.56
C PRO A 52 -14.40 -4.44 -10.89
N GLU A 53 -13.46 -3.57 -11.27
CA GLU A 53 -13.55 -2.81 -12.52
C GLU A 53 -13.17 -3.64 -13.74
N ALA A 54 -12.18 -4.54 -13.56
CA ALA A 54 -11.75 -5.49 -14.58
C ALA A 54 -12.57 -6.78 -14.58
N GLN A 55 -13.42 -7.03 -13.57
CA GLN A 55 -14.22 -8.24 -13.36
C GLN A 55 -13.41 -9.54 -13.41
N ARG A 56 -12.15 -9.50 -12.92
CA ARG A 56 -11.26 -10.65 -12.87
C ARG A 56 -10.17 -10.48 -11.83
N GLU A 57 -9.47 -11.55 -11.52
CA GLU A 57 -8.25 -11.50 -10.74
C GLU A 57 -7.11 -10.84 -11.53
N ILE A 58 -6.30 -10.06 -10.82
CA ILE A 58 -5.08 -9.45 -11.33
C ILE A 58 -3.92 -9.78 -10.38
N ALA A 59 -2.77 -10.19 -10.95
CA ALA A 59 -1.54 -10.39 -10.22
C ALA A 59 -0.66 -9.15 -10.34
N TYR A 60 0.01 -8.78 -9.25
CA TYR A 60 0.96 -7.69 -9.23
C TYR A 60 2.16 -7.99 -8.32
N CYS A 61 3.27 -7.31 -8.62
CA CYS A 61 4.44 -7.21 -7.77
C CYS A 61 4.52 -5.80 -7.20
N HIS A 62 4.77 -5.68 -5.89
CA HIS A 62 4.88 -4.43 -5.16
C HIS A 62 6.22 -4.39 -4.43
N THR A 63 7.17 -3.59 -4.94
CA THR A 63 8.51 -3.42 -4.37
C THR A 63 8.59 -2.17 -3.51
N PHE A 64 9.50 -2.19 -2.52
CA PHE A 64 9.73 -1.10 -1.58
C PHE A 64 11.22 -0.79 -1.50
N PHE A 65 11.59 0.45 -1.77
CA PHE A 65 12.96 0.96 -1.62
C PHE A 65 13.02 1.81 -0.37
N GLY A 66 13.81 1.38 0.60
CA GLY A 66 13.83 1.91 1.97
C GLY A 66 14.36 3.32 2.09
N LEU A 67 13.78 4.09 3.00
CA LEU A 67 14.24 5.39 3.46
C LEU A 67 14.80 5.29 4.88
N ALA A 68 15.61 6.28 5.30
CA ALA A 68 16.30 6.25 6.59
C ALA A 68 15.36 6.28 7.80
N ASP A 69 14.18 6.84 7.67
CA ASP A 69 13.14 6.90 8.70
C ASP A 69 12.27 5.65 8.76
N GLY A 70 12.60 4.61 7.97
CA GLY A 70 11.80 3.40 7.82
C GLY A 70 10.60 3.57 6.86
N GLY A 71 10.46 4.72 6.21
CA GLY A 71 9.56 4.90 5.07
C GLY A 71 10.11 4.26 3.81
N ALA A 72 9.31 4.24 2.74
CA ALA A 72 9.75 3.69 1.48
C ALA A 72 9.13 4.41 0.26
N LEU A 73 9.83 4.36 -0.86
CA LEU A 73 9.24 4.53 -2.17
C LEU A 73 8.79 3.16 -2.66
N ALA A 74 7.54 3.04 -3.08
CA ALA A 74 6.94 1.77 -3.44
C ALA A 74 6.43 1.78 -4.88
N PHE A 75 6.50 0.61 -5.56
CA PHE A 75 6.20 0.53 -6.97
C PHE A 75 5.41 -0.73 -7.31
N PHE A 76 4.31 -0.54 -8.04
CA PHE A 76 3.49 -1.63 -8.55
C PHE A 76 3.82 -1.94 -10.01
N GLN A 77 4.06 -3.21 -10.31
CA GLN A 77 3.99 -3.75 -11.67
C GLN A 77 2.90 -4.81 -11.73
N PHE A 78 2.03 -4.71 -12.73
CA PHE A 78 1.04 -5.74 -13.01
C PHE A 78 1.63 -6.83 -13.91
N ALA A 79 1.22 -8.10 -13.70
CA ALA A 79 1.56 -9.19 -14.60
C ALA A 79 0.88 -9.03 -15.98
N ASP A 80 -0.16 -8.19 -16.05
CA ASP A 80 -0.93 -7.91 -17.26
C ASP A 80 -0.71 -6.47 -17.73
N ASP A 81 -0.11 -6.31 -18.91
CA ASP A 81 0.17 -5.01 -19.52
C ASP A 81 -1.10 -4.15 -19.73
N ALA A 82 -2.26 -4.78 -19.95
CA ALA A 82 -3.51 -4.04 -20.10
C ALA A 82 -3.90 -3.30 -18.82
N MET A 83 -3.53 -3.82 -17.64
CA MET A 83 -3.75 -3.15 -16.35
C MET A 83 -2.85 -1.94 -16.17
N TYR A 84 -1.61 -1.98 -16.65
CA TYR A 84 -0.73 -0.80 -16.67
C TYR A 84 -1.36 0.34 -17.48
N GLY A 85 -1.84 0.05 -18.70
CA GLY A 85 -2.51 1.02 -19.55
C GLY A 85 -3.74 1.66 -18.87
N ARG A 86 -4.58 0.84 -18.22
CA ARG A 86 -5.77 1.33 -17.51
C ARG A 86 -5.42 2.24 -16.33
N THR A 87 -4.42 1.89 -15.53
CA THR A 87 -4.02 2.70 -14.36
C THR A 87 -3.34 4.00 -14.76
N ARG A 88 -2.66 4.04 -15.91
CA ARG A 88 -2.01 5.26 -16.43
C ARG A 88 -2.97 6.17 -17.20
N ALA A 89 -4.03 5.63 -17.77
CA ALA A 89 -5.06 6.41 -18.45
C ALA A 89 -5.98 7.21 -17.50
N VAL A 90 -5.94 6.88 -16.21
CA VAL A 90 -6.72 7.60 -15.19
C VAL A 90 -5.90 8.80 -14.72
N GLU A 91 -6.09 9.90 -15.38
CA GLU A 91 -5.73 11.22 -14.85
C GLU A 91 -6.86 11.70 -13.96
N PRO A 92 -6.57 12.49 -12.90
CA PRO A 92 -7.30 12.37 -11.62
C PRO A 92 -8.74 11.92 -11.79
N PRO A 93 -9.21 11.03 -10.90
CA PRO A 93 -8.59 10.56 -9.67
C PRO A 93 -7.46 9.55 -9.92
N ILE A 94 -6.36 9.72 -9.19
CA ILE A 94 -5.24 8.79 -9.18
C ILE A 94 -5.74 7.36 -9.05
N GLY A 95 -5.27 6.48 -9.93
CA GLY A 95 -5.74 5.10 -9.98
C GLY A 95 -5.67 4.38 -8.62
N ARG A 96 -6.47 3.34 -8.46
CA ARG A 96 -6.68 2.61 -7.20
C ARG A 96 -5.38 2.21 -6.47
N PHE A 97 -4.31 1.97 -7.20
CA PHE A 97 -3.02 1.55 -6.64
C PHE A 97 -2.08 2.73 -6.34
N GLN A 98 -2.41 3.94 -6.78
CA GLN A 98 -1.64 5.14 -6.45
C GLN A 98 -2.25 5.79 -5.21
N HIS A 99 -1.44 5.93 -4.14
CA HIS A 99 -1.88 6.50 -2.87
C HIS A 99 -0.69 6.99 -2.04
N ILE A 100 -0.97 7.79 -1.03
CA ILE A 100 -0.02 8.17 0.01
C ILE A 100 -0.38 7.40 1.28
N ALA A 101 0.57 6.66 1.84
CA ALA A 101 0.38 5.93 3.09
C ALA A 101 1.14 6.61 4.24
N LEU A 102 0.40 6.88 5.32
CA LEU A 102 0.91 7.50 6.54
C LEU A 102 0.84 6.50 7.69
N LYS A 103 1.98 6.26 8.35
CA LYS A 103 1.99 5.46 9.57
C LYS A 103 1.37 6.26 10.72
N VAL A 104 0.46 5.63 11.45
CA VAL A 104 -0.17 6.17 12.65
C VAL A 104 -0.11 5.14 13.78
N ASP A 105 -0.33 5.58 15.04
CA ASP A 105 -0.61 4.66 16.12
C ASP A 105 -2.07 4.17 16.11
N ARG A 106 -2.37 3.16 16.91
CA ARG A 106 -3.70 2.54 16.97
C ARG A 106 -4.78 3.53 17.41
N ALA A 107 -4.50 4.38 18.40
CA ALA A 107 -5.46 5.35 18.90
C ALA A 107 -5.82 6.39 17.83
N THR A 108 -4.83 6.86 17.08
CA THR A 108 -5.03 7.77 15.95
C THR A 108 -5.81 7.10 14.81
N PHE A 109 -5.54 5.83 14.51
CA PHE A 109 -6.28 5.06 13.51
C PHE A 109 -7.78 4.98 13.86
N ASP A 110 -8.09 4.60 15.10
CA ASP A 110 -9.47 4.45 15.57
C ASP A 110 -10.21 5.80 15.57
N GLU A 111 -9.53 6.88 15.94
CA GLU A 111 -10.09 8.22 15.89
C GLU A 111 -10.31 8.72 14.45
N LEU A 112 -9.41 8.43 13.53
CA LEU A 112 -9.57 8.74 12.11
C LEU A 112 -10.77 7.99 11.53
N ASP A 113 -10.91 6.69 11.81
CA ASP A 113 -12.06 5.89 11.37
C ASP A 113 -13.38 6.48 11.90
N ARG A 114 -13.40 6.86 13.18
CA ARG A 114 -14.55 7.52 13.78
C ARG A 114 -14.91 8.86 13.10
N ARG A 115 -13.89 9.70 12.81
CA ARG A 115 -14.09 11.02 12.18
C ARG A 115 -14.63 10.91 10.77
N VAL A 116 -14.00 10.06 9.93
CA VAL A 116 -14.42 9.89 8.54
C VAL A 116 -15.81 9.28 8.46
N THR A 117 -16.13 8.35 9.37
CA THR A 117 -17.48 7.78 9.49
C THR A 117 -18.51 8.85 9.87
N ALA A 118 -18.23 9.66 10.89
CA ALA A 118 -19.13 10.74 11.34
C ALA A 118 -19.33 11.83 10.28
N ALA A 119 -18.33 12.05 9.43
CA ALA A 119 -18.39 12.98 8.30
C ALA A 119 -19.07 12.41 7.05
N GLY A 120 -19.48 11.12 7.05
CA GLY A 120 -20.06 10.46 5.89
C GLY A 120 -19.07 10.24 4.74
N VAL A 121 -17.76 10.26 5.01
CA VAL A 121 -16.73 10.00 4.01
C VAL A 121 -16.64 8.51 3.74
N ALA A 122 -16.69 8.12 2.46
CA ALA A 122 -16.50 6.73 2.06
C ALA A 122 -15.11 6.24 2.46
N ARG A 123 -15.05 5.08 3.12
CA ARG A 123 -13.81 4.50 3.64
C ARG A 123 -13.75 2.99 3.43
N ARG A 124 -12.55 2.45 3.48
CA ARG A 124 -12.30 1.01 3.46
C ARG A 124 -11.21 0.67 4.47
N ILE A 125 -11.47 -0.33 5.31
CA ILE A 125 -10.46 -0.93 6.17
C ILE A 125 -10.02 -2.26 5.54
N THR A 126 -8.71 -2.51 5.52
CA THR A 126 -8.12 -3.74 4.99
C THR A 126 -7.02 -4.21 5.93
N ASP A 127 -7.12 -5.47 6.36
CA ASP A 127 -6.02 -6.15 7.04
C ASP A 127 -5.16 -6.82 5.96
N HIS A 128 -3.93 -6.35 5.82
CA HIS A 128 -2.94 -6.90 4.89
C HIS A 128 -2.09 -8.01 5.53
N GLY A 129 -2.25 -8.26 6.83
CA GLY A 129 -1.40 -9.13 7.62
C GLY A 129 -0.14 -8.41 8.12
N TYR A 130 0.56 -7.72 7.24
CA TYR A 130 1.74 -6.91 7.56
C TYR A 130 1.43 -5.46 7.96
N CYS A 131 0.21 -5.00 7.79
CA CYS A 131 -0.34 -3.75 8.33
C CYS A 131 -1.86 -3.75 8.27
N LEU A 132 -2.49 -2.99 9.15
CA LEU A 132 -3.91 -2.66 9.09
C LEU A 132 -4.07 -1.27 8.48
N SER A 133 -4.87 -1.14 7.43
CA SER A 133 -4.98 0.09 6.65
C SER A 133 -6.40 0.64 6.59
N LEU A 134 -6.53 1.95 6.79
CA LEU A 134 -7.74 2.74 6.56
C LEU A 134 -7.54 3.60 5.31
N TYR A 135 -8.33 3.36 4.28
CA TYR A 135 -8.31 4.11 3.03
C TYR A 135 -9.44 5.12 2.96
N VAL A 136 -9.10 6.36 2.60
CA VAL A 136 -10.03 7.44 2.32
C VAL A 136 -9.64 8.14 1.03
N THR A 137 -10.58 8.83 0.38
CA THR A 137 -10.29 9.63 -0.80
C THR A 137 -10.69 11.07 -0.50
N SER A 138 -9.80 12.02 -0.76
CA SER A 138 -10.08 13.44 -0.62
C SER A 138 -11.11 13.90 -1.67
N PRO A 139 -11.75 15.07 -1.49
CA PRO A 139 -12.71 15.59 -2.46
C PRO A 139 -12.14 15.81 -3.87
N ASP A 140 -10.83 16.00 -3.99
CA ASP A 140 -10.09 16.18 -5.25
C ASP A 140 -9.52 14.88 -5.82
N GLY A 141 -9.83 13.72 -5.19
CA GLY A 141 -9.47 12.41 -5.67
C GLY A 141 -8.16 11.84 -5.12
N LEU A 142 -7.41 12.57 -4.26
CA LEU A 142 -6.21 12.02 -3.65
C LEU A 142 -6.58 10.88 -2.69
N ARG A 143 -6.01 9.71 -2.92
CA ARG A 143 -6.19 8.57 -2.02
C ARG A 143 -5.15 8.62 -0.92
N VAL A 144 -5.61 8.58 0.32
CA VAL A 144 -4.78 8.52 1.52
C VAL A 144 -5.05 7.21 2.24
N GLU A 145 -3.97 6.58 2.67
CA GLU A 145 -3.98 5.39 3.50
C GLU A 145 -3.36 5.73 4.87
N PHE A 146 -4.00 5.31 5.94
CA PHE A 146 -3.43 5.37 7.29
C PHE A 146 -3.14 3.95 7.74
N THR A 147 -1.87 3.66 8.13
CA THR A 147 -1.43 2.31 8.45
C THR A 147 -1.02 2.17 9.90
N VAL A 148 -1.39 1.03 10.50
CA VAL A 148 -0.93 0.57 11.82
C VAL A 148 -0.15 -0.71 11.62
N ASP A 149 1.08 -0.77 12.14
CA ASP A 149 1.87 -1.99 12.11
C ASP A 149 1.31 -3.03 13.11
N PRO A 150 1.42 -4.34 12.82
CA PRO A 150 1.18 -5.40 13.80
C PRO A 150 2.31 -5.47 14.83
N ASP A 151 2.08 -6.19 15.93
CA ASP A 151 3.05 -6.31 17.02
C ASP A 151 4.35 -7.01 16.59
N ASP A 152 4.27 -7.90 15.59
CA ASP A 152 5.37 -8.68 15.02
C ASP A 152 5.99 -8.06 13.75
N VAL A 153 5.78 -6.76 13.53
CA VAL A 153 6.24 -6.04 12.31
C VAL A 153 7.75 -6.17 12.08
N ASP A 154 8.55 -6.23 13.14
CA ASP A 154 10.01 -6.33 13.01
C ASP A 154 10.41 -7.69 12.44
N ASP A 155 9.77 -8.79 12.86
CA ASP A 155 10.00 -10.14 12.33
C ASP A 155 9.53 -10.25 10.87
N ILE A 156 8.36 -9.69 10.56
CA ILE A 156 7.85 -9.59 9.20
C ILE A 156 8.86 -8.83 8.31
N ASN A 157 9.30 -7.66 8.73
CA ASN A 157 10.24 -6.84 7.98
C ASN A 157 11.60 -7.53 7.81
N ALA A 158 12.12 -8.20 8.84
CA ALA A 158 13.36 -8.97 8.75
C ALA A 158 13.26 -10.08 7.70
N THR A 159 12.17 -10.85 7.72
CA THR A 159 11.89 -11.91 6.76
C THR A 159 11.80 -11.35 5.32
N ARG A 160 11.05 -10.27 5.12
CA ARG A 160 10.86 -9.66 3.80
C ARG A 160 12.14 -9.04 3.25
N ARG A 161 12.95 -8.43 4.11
CA ARG A 161 14.28 -7.93 3.73
C ARG A 161 15.22 -9.06 3.29
N ALA A 162 15.23 -10.18 4.01
CA ALA A 162 16.07 -11.31 3.69
C ALA A 162 15.73 -11.95 2.33
N ASN A 163 14.48 -11.95 1.92
CA ASN A 163 14.03 -12.61 0.68
C ASN A 163 13.65 -11.63 -0.46
N ALA A 164 13.79 -10.32 -0.26
CA ALA A 164 13.31 -9.29 -1.21
C ALA A 164 13.80 -9.51 -2.65
N HIS A 165 15.10 -9.77 -2.84
CA HIS A 165 15.67 -10.00 -4.16
C HIS A 165 15.25 -11.34 -4.77
N ALA A 166 15.12 -12.39 -3.95
CA ALA A 166 14.66 -13.69 -4.43
C ALA A 166 13.21 -13.62 -4.93
N GLU A 167 12.34 -12.94 -4.19
CA GLU A 167 10.95 -12.72 -4.58
C GLU A 167 10.83 -11.87 -5.86
N LEU A 168 11.67 -10.85 -6.01
CA LEU A 168 11.71 -10.08 -7.24
C LEU A 168 12.18 -10.95 -8.42
N ALA A 169 13.24 -11.74 -8.25
CA ALA A 169 13.73 -12.64 -9.29
C ALA A 169 12.67 -13.68 -9.69
N ARG A 170 11.93 -14.22 -8.72
CA ARG A 170 10.81 -15.13 -8.98
C ARG A 170 9.74 -14.47 -9.84
N TRP A 171 9.32 -13.25 -9.50
CA TRP A 171 8.37 -12.48 -10.30
C TRP A 171 8.87 -12.25 -11.73
N LEU A 172 10.13 -11.84 -11.90
CA LEU A 172 10.75 -11.57 -13.21
C LEU A 172 10.86 -12.84 -14.07
N SER A 173 10.91 -14.04 -13.47
CA SER A 173 10.92 -15.32 -14.20
C SER A 173 9.53 -15.77 -14.69
N GLY A 174 8.47 -15.00 -14.39
CA GLY A 174 7.10 -15.32 -14.79
C GLY A 174 6.31 -16.11 -13.74
N ASP A 175 6.87 -16.39 -12.57
CA ASP A 175 6.10 -16.96 -11.45
C ASP A 175 5.43 -15.82 -10.66
N HIS A 176 4.14 -15.62 -10.89
CA HIS A 176 3.32 -14.57 -10.28
C HIS A 176 2.50 -15.07 -9.08
N ALA A 177 2.86 -16.21 -8.49
CA ALA A 177 2.16 -16.72 -7.31
C ALA A 177 2.26 -15.74 -6.12
N PRO A 178 1.18 -15.58 -5.33
CA PRO A 178 1.21 -14.76 -4.11
C PRO A 178 2.27 -15.26 -3.11
N ASN A 179 2.92 -14.33 -2.41
CA ASN A 179 3.87 -14.65 -1.33
C ASN A 179 3.48 -14.04 0.03
N ASN A 180 2.35 -13.35 0.11
CA ASN A 180 1.87 -12.78 1.37
C ASN A 180 1.15 -13.85 2.20
N THR A 181 1.90 -14.52 3.05
CA THR A 181 1.41 -15.55 3.99
C THR A 181 0.85 -14.96 5.29
N ASP A 182 1.09 -13.67 5.54
CA ASP A 182 0.69 -12.98 6.77
C ASP A 182 -0.77 -12.49 6.69
N ARG A 183 -1.31 -12.38 5.47
CA ARG A 183 -2.70 -11.97 5.25
C ARG A 183 -3.68 -13.02 5.76
N LYS A 184 -4.49 -12.64 6.73
CA LYS A 184 -5.61 -13.47 7.17
C LYS A 184 -6.72 -13.48 6.11
N PRO A 185 -7.40 -14.61 5.87
CA PRO A 185 -8.57 -14.64 5.01
C PRO A 185 -9.57 -13.57 5.46
N ALA A 186 -10.14 -12.83 4.51
CA ALA A 186 -11.20 -11.88 4.85
C ALA A 186 -12.31 -12.66 5.59
N ALA A 187 -12.67 -12.19 6.79
CA ALA A 187 -13.83 -12.74 7.47
C ALA A 187 -15.02 -12.65 6.52
N ALA A 188 -15.67 -13.78 6.24
CA ALA A 188 -16.82 -13.81 5.36
C ALA A 188 -17.78 -12.71 5.81
N ALA A 189 -18.14 -11.80 4.90
CA ALA A 189 -19.12 -10.77 5.18
C ALA A 189 -20.37 -11.49 5.70
N LYS A 190 -20.73 -11.26 6.96
CA LYS A 190 -22.01 -11.72 7.47
C LYS A 190 -23.07 -10.94 6.68
N THR A 191 -23.72 -11.63 5.76
CA THR A 191 -24.92 -11.18 5.06
C THR A 191 -26.04 -10.82 6.04
#